data_60ba25182805053336c8b499581c4dc7
#
_entry.id   60ba25182805053336c8b499581c4dc7
#
_cell.length_a   1.000
_cell.length_b   1.000
_cell.length_c   1.000
_cell.angle_alpha   90.00
_cell.angle_beta   90.00
_cell.angle_gamma   90.00
#
_symmetry.space_group_name_H-M   'P 1'
#
loop_
_entity.id
_entity.type
_entity.pdbx_description
1 polymer ?
#
loop_
_entity_poly.entity_id
_entity_poly.type
_entity_poly.pdbx_seq_one_letter_code
_entity_poly.pdbx_strand_id
1 'polypeptide(L)'
;MSRIVLWGFALFILAGCGRYFIPLEGKLENGAIQALRPLSSDSPKIAVFLEKYWDRRIVSQKANGATCGHGYTDVPLGPALSQEIIQGLGILFPGVKVMDRPERPDDSFLVQIDATNLEIRFEFSAWGGCDQPRIDQARISVALRARITNFNNQSILDRTYYYEEKEVDHEIPPVSHTGVMEKCLHKAAVKFVKELREAIKPLS
;
A
#
# COMPACT_ATOMS: atom_id res chain seq x y z
N MET A 1 16.07 -22.74 -48.77
CA MET A 1 16.63 -22.45 -47.41
C MET A 1 16.27 -21.08 -46.87
N SER A 2 15.11 -20.51 -47.17
CA SER A 2 14.81 -19.08 -46.83
C SER A 2 13.58 -18.85 -45.95
N ARG A 3 12.89 -19.89 -45.47
CA ARG A 3 11.66 -19.75 -44.68
C ARG A 3 11.85 -19.89 -43.13
N ILE A 4 12.96 -20.44 -42.70
CA ILE A 4 13.20 -20.69 -41.26
C ILE A 4 13.73 -19.44 -40.55
N VAL A 5 14.41 -18.54 -41.29
CA VAL A 5 14.99 -17.31 -40.68
C VAL A 5 13.93 -16.26 -40.34
N LEU A 6 12.80 -16.20 -41.09
CA LEU A 6 11.73 -15.24 -40.85
C LEU A 6 10.89 -15.53 -39.58
N TRP A 7 10.78 -16.81 -39.21
CA TRP A 7 10.02 -17.19 -37.99
C TRP A 7 10.79 -16.94 -36.71
N GLY A 8 12.13 -17.02 -36.76
CA GLY A 8 12.98 -16.68 -35.62
C GLY A 8 12.94 -15.19 -35.26
N PHE A 9 12.81 -14.31 -36.26
CA PHE A 9 12.72 -12.85 -35.99
C PHE A 9 11.36 -12.40 -35.48
N ALA A 10 10.26 -13.07 -35.89
CA ALA A 10 8.92 -12.76 -35.36
C ALA A 10 8.74 -13.16 -33.90
N LEU A 11 9.40 -14.23 -33.45
CA LEU A 11 9.39 -14.65 -32.01
C LEU A 11 10.16 -13.72 -31.08
N PHE A 12 11.22 -13.06 -31.57
CA PHE A 12 11.99 -12.10 -30.79
C PHE A 12 11.26 -10.76 -30.58
N ILE A 13 10.38 -10.37 -31.50
CA ILE A 13 9.61 -9.12 -31.38
C ILE A 13 8.46 -9.25 -30.36
N LEU A 14 7.94 -10.46 -30.14
CA LEU A 14 6.89 -10.72 -29.15
C LEU A 14 7.39 -10.80 -27.70
N ALA A 15 8.69 -10.99 -27.50
CA ALA A 15 9.29 -11.05 -26.15
C ALA A 15 9.52 -9.67 -25.50
N GLY A 16 9.29 -8.56 -26.22
CA GLY A 16 9.63 -7.20 -25.76
C GLY A 16 8.56 -6.44 -25.01
N CYS A 17 7.36 -7.00 -24.79
CA CYS A 17 6.26 -6.32 -24.10
C CYS A 17 5.88 -7.03 -22.79
N GLY A 18 6.87 -7.45 -21.99
CA GLY A 18 6.62 -8.07 -20.69
C GLY A 18 6.10 -7.04 -19.68
N ARG A 19 5.07 -7.41 -18.90
CA ARG A 19 4.75 -6.73 -17.65
C ARG A 19 5.66 -7.29 -16.57
N TYR A 20 6.23 -6.40 -15.78
CA TYR A 20 7.01 -6.77 -14.61
C TYR A 20 6.14 -6.57 -13.36
N PHE A 21 6.13 -7.55 -12.47
CA PHE A 21 5.40 -7.48 -11.22
C PHE A 21 6.36 -7.29 -10.06
N ILE A 22 6.15 -6.22 -9.26
CA ILE A 22 6.94 -5.97 -8.06
C ILE A 22 6.14 -6.45 -6.85
N PRO A 23 6.58 -7.50 -6.15
CA PRO A 23 5.91 -7.95 -4.94
C PRO A 23 6.10 -6.94 -3.81
N LEU A 24 5.01 -6.51 -3.17
CA LEU A 24 5.03 -5.79 -1.90
C LEU A 24 4.34 -6.67 -0.85
N GLU A 25 5.00 -6.91 0.28
CA GLU A 25 4.48 -7.84 1.29
C GLU A 25 3.39 -7.23 2.18
N GLY A 26 3.25 -5.91 2.25
CA GLY A 26 2.25 -5.26 3.10
C GLY A 26 2.40 -5.63 4.58
N LYS A 27 3.63 -5.67 5.08
CA LYS A 27 3.95 -6.05 6.45
C LYS A 27 4.63 -4.89 7.15
N LEU A 28 4.06 -4.42 8.27
CA LEU A 28 4.68 -3.39 9.08
C LEU A 28 6.02 -3.86 9.65
N GLU A 29 7.05 -3.05 9.48
CA GLU A 29 8.35 -3.28 10.10
C GLU A 29 8.30 -3.12 11.63
N ASN A 30 9.24 -3.75 12.33
CA ASN A 30 9.34 -3.68 13.79
C ASN A 30 9.42 -2.25 14.32
N GLY A 31 10.11 -1.34 13.63
CA GLY A 31 10.18 0.08 14.00
C GLY A 31 8.82 0.78 13.90
N ALA A 32 8.02 0.47 12.87
CA ALA A 32 6.67 0.98 12.71
C ALA A 32 5.74 0.44 13.80
N ILE A 33 5.84 -0.85 14.13
CA ILE A 33 5.09 -1.49 15.22
C ILE A 33 5.39 -0.83 16.56
N GLN A 34 6.65 -0.58 16.88
CA GLN A 34 7.06 0.10 18.12
C GLN A 34 6.55 1.54 18.19
N ALA A 35 6.38 2.21 17.08
CA ALA A 35 5.81 3.56 17.01
C ALA A 35 4.30 3.61 17.28
N LEU A 36 3.62 2.45 17.19
CA LEU A 36 2.20 2.27 17.46
C LEU A 36 2.04 1.65 18.86
N ARG A 37 1.87 2.49 19.88
CA ARG A 37 1.61 1.99 21.24
C ARG A 37 0.16 1.55 21.37
N PRO A 38 -0.13 0.35 21.91
CA PRO A 38 -1.49 -0.08 22.16
C PRO A 38 -2.25 0.93 23.03
N LEU A 39 -3.51 1.09 22.76
CA LEU A 39 -4.42 1.76 23.69
C LEU A 39 -4.70 0.83 24.88
N SER A 40 -5.27 1.39 25.98
CA SER A 40 -5.63 0.60 27.14
C SER A 40 -6.66 -0.50 26.80
N SER A 41 -6.82 -1.48 27.68
CA SER A 41 -7.84 -2.55 27.54
C SER A 41 -9.26 -2.02 27.40
N ASP A 42 -9.52 -0.80 27.90
CA ASP A 42 -10.83 -0.15 27.83
C ASP A 42 -11.05 0.62 26.52
N SER A 43 -10.18 0.41 25.53
CA SER A 43 -10.32 1.03 24.23
C SER A 43 -11.58 0.58 23.52
N PRO A 44 -12.23 1.46 22.74
CA PRO A 44 -13.46 1.12 22.04
C PRO A 44 -13.20 -0.01 21.05
N LYS A 45 -14.16 -0.92 20.94
CA LYS A 45 -14.14 -1.94 19.90
C LYS A 45 -14.37 -1.28 18.53
N ILE A 46 -13.61 -1.66 17.54
CA ILE A 46 -13.76 -1.17 16.17
C ILE A 46 -14.01 -2.30 15.19
N ALA A 47 -14.90 -2.05 14.25
CA ALA A 47 -15.08 -2.84 13.04
C ALA A 47 -14.58 -2.03 11.85
N VAL A 48 -13.79 -2.64 10.98
CA VAL A 48 -13.19 -1.98 9.82
C VAL A 48 -13.79 -2.53 8.55
N PHE A 49 -14.27 -1.66 7.69
CA PHE A 49 -14.76 -2.00 6.35
C PHE A 49 -13.96 -1.22 5.30
N LEU A 50 -13.38 -1.95 4.32
CA LEU A 50 -12.66 -1.36 3.20
C LEU A 50 -13.63 -1.17 2.03
N GLU A 51 -13.88 0.09 1.64
CA GLU A 51 -14.84 0.42 0.60
C GLU A 51 -14.29 0.19 -0.81
N LYS A 52 -15.18 -0.10 -1.76
CA LYS A 52 -14.88 -0.14 -3.21
C LYS A 52 -13.72 -1.06 -3.63
N TYR A 53 -13.37 -2.03 -2.80
CA TYR A 53 -12.33 -3.01 -3.11
C TYR A 53 -10.97 -2.39 -3.50
N TRP A 54 -10.65 -1.21 -2.97
CA TRP A 54 -9.37 -0.58 -3.21
C TRP A 54 -8.19 -1.42 -2.71
N ASP A 55 -8.43 -2.26 -1.71
CA ASP A 55 -7.52 -3.27 -1.18
C ASP A 55 -7.04 -4.29 -2.22
N ARG A 56 -7.70 -4.36 -3.39
CA ARG A 56 -7.30 -5.22 -4.53
C ARG A 56 -6.66 -4.45 -5.67
N ARG A 57 -6.48 -3.14 -5.52
CA ARG A 57 -6.02 -2.29 -6.60
C ARG A 57 -4.53 -2.48 -6.88
N ILE A 58 -4.22 -2.90 -8.10
CA ILE A 58 -2.87 -2.91 -8.66
C ILE A 58 -2.66 -1.60 -9.41
N VAL A 59 -1.55 -0.93 -9.14
CA VAL A 59 -1.15 0.29 -9.84
C VAL A 59 -0.09 -0.06 -10.87
N SER A 60 -0.35 0.31 -12.13
CA SER A 60 0.59 0.08 -13.22
C SER A 60 1.31 1.37 -13.56
N GLN A 61 2.64 1.33 -13.60
CA GLN A 61 3.48 2.43 -14.03
C GLN A 61 4.26 2.05 -15.28
N LYS A 62 4.33 2.97 -16.25
CA LYS A 62 5.23 2.81 -17.39
C LYS A 62 6.67 2.91 -16.90
N ALA A 63 7.51 1.94 -17.26
CA ALA A 63 8.92 1.96 -16.91
C ALA A 63 9.62 3.10 -17.64
N ASN A 64 10.21 4.03 -16.88
CA ASN A 64 11.02 5.11 -17.42
C ASN A 64 12.51 4.75 -17.27
N GLY A 65 13.27 4.88 -18.35
CA GLY A 65 14.72 4.71 -18.31
C GLY A 65 15.21 3.27 -18.21
N ALA A 66 14.34 2.30 -18.45
CA ALA A 66 14.67 0.89 -18.24
C ALA A 66 15.74 0.39 -19.20
N THR A 67 16.83 -0.06 -18.66
CA THR A 67 17.84 -0.90 -19.31
C THR A 67 17.24 -2.22 -19.84
N CYS A 68 15.99 -2.55 -19.46
CA CYS A 68 15.39 -3.87 -19.64
C CYS A 68 14.15 -3.93 -20.51
N GLY A 69 13.75 -2.84 -21.18
CA GLY A 69 12.67 -2.88 -22.18
C GLY A 69 11.28 -3.27 -21.68
N HIS A 70 11.04 -3.31 -20.35
CA HIS A 70 9.71 -3.62 -19.82
C HIS A 70 8.74 -2.47 -20.07
N GLY A 71 7.57 -2.78 -20.67
CA GLY A 71 6.58 -1.77 -21.03
C GLY A 71 5.88 -1.16 -19.82
N TYR A 72 5.48 -2.00 -18.86
CA TYR A 72 4.76 -1.62 -17.66
C TYR A 72 5.21 -2.43 -16.45
N THR A 73 5.17 -1.80 -15.29
CA THR A 73 5.41 -2.43 -14.00
C THR A 73 4.15 -2.36 -13.15
N ASP A 74 3.69 -3.49 -12.68
CA ASP A 74 2.51 -3.64 -11.85
C ASP A 74 2.92 -3.77 -10.37
N VAL A 75 2.32 -2.94 -9.52
CA VAL A 75 2.59 -2.87 -8.09
C VAL A 75 1.29 -3.08 -7.30
N PRO A 76 1.19 -4.08 -6.41
CA PRO A 76 0.00 -4.36 -5.62
C PRO A 76 -0.13 -3.37 -4.44
N LEU A 77 -0.24 -2.07 -4.76
CA LEU A 77 -0.24 -1.00 -3.77
C LEU A 77 -1.44 -1.07 -2.84
N GLY A 78 -2.63 -1.36 -3.38
CA GLY A 78 -3.85 -1.51 -2.58
C GLY A 78 -3.76 -2.64 -1.55
N PRO A 79 -3.45 -3.89 -1.97
CA PRO A 79 -3.26 -5.01 -1.05
C PRO A 79 -2.24 -4.71 0.06
N ALA A 80 -1.06 -4.20 -0.30
CA ALA A 80 -0.01 -3.93 0.65
C ALA A 80 -0.41 -2.84 1.66
N LEU A 81 -0.95 -1.70 1.19
CA LEU A 81 -1.37 -0.60 2.06
C LEU A 81 -2.52 -1.00 3.00
N SER A 82 -3.54 -1.71 2.48
CA SER A 82 -4.67 -2.15 3.29
C SER A 82 -4.23 -3.09 4.40
N GLN A 83 -3.34 -4.01 4.09
CA GLN A 83 -2.81 -4.97 5.05
C GLN A 83 -2.04 -4.29 6.18
N GLU A 84 -1.20 -3.29 5.87
CA GLU A 84 -0.47 -2.52 6.87
C GLU A 84 -1.40 -1.66 7.74
N ILE A 85 -2.42 -1.05 7.16
CA ILE A 85 -3.43 -0.30 7.91
C ILE A 85 -4.18 -1.23 8.89
N ILE A 86 -4.63 -2.41 8.44
CA ILE A 86 -5.30 -3.39 9.28
C ILE A 86 -4.38 -3.86 10.42
N GLN A 87 -3.12 -4.17 10.12
CA GLN A 87 -2.14 -4.55 11.14
C GLN A 87 -1.94 -3.42 12.16
N GLY A 88 -1.78 -2.19 11.70
CA GLY A 88 -1.61 -1.02 12.57
C GLY A 88 -2.82 -0.77 13.46
N LEU A 89 -4.03 -0.91 12.93
CA LEU A 89 -5.25 -0.80 13.72
C LEU A 89 -5.37 -1.94 14.73
N GLY A 90 -4.97 -3.18 14.36
CA GLY A 90 -4.94 -4.32 15.28
C GLY A 90 -3.98 -4.14 16.45
N ILE A 91 -2.88 -3.41 16.25
CA ILE A 91 -1.94 -3.04 17.34
C ILE A 91 -2.56 -2.01 18.28
N LEU A 92 -3.24 -1.00 17.73
CA LEU A 92 -3.81 0.09 18.53
C LEU A 92 -5.09 -0.30 19.24
N PHE A 93 -5.95 -1.09 18.62
CA PHE A 93 -7.27 -1.44 19.11
C PHE A 93 -7.39 -2.96 19.25
N PRO A 94 -7.22 -3.50 20.45
CA PRO A 94 -7.40 -4.91 20.69
C PRO A 94 -8.80 -5.38 20.27
N GLY A 95 -8.89 -6.43 19.45
CA GLY A 95 -10.17 -6.98 19.00
C GLY A 95 -10.77 -6.28 17.76
N VAL A 96 -9.96 -5.60 16.94
CA VAL A 96 -10.35 -5.16 15.60
C VAL A 96 -10.97 -6.29 14.80
N LYS A 97 -12.13 -6.03 14.18
CA LYS A 97 -12.79 -6.94 13.25
C LYS A 97 -12.81 -6.34 11.85
N VAL A 98 -12.29 -7.07 10.88
CA VAL A 98 -12.42 -6.70 9.45
C VAL A 98 -13.74 -7.27 8.94
N MET A 99 -14.53 -6.42 8.28
CA MET A 99 -15.87 -6.74 7.83
C MET A 99 -15.93 -6.78 6.30
N ASP A 100 -16.65 -7.73 5.74
CA ASP A 100 -16.90 -7.82 4.30
C ASP A 100 -18.02 -6.87 3.82
N ARG A 101 -18.82 -6.36 4.75
CA ARG A 101 -19.92 -5.43 4.51
C ARG A 101 -19.91 -4.31 5.55
N PRO A 102 -20.49 -3.15 5.25
CA PRO A 102 -20.56 -2.02 6.19
C PRO A 102 -21.61 -2.25 7.30
N GLU A 103 -21.69 -3.47 7.78
CA GLU A 103 -22.53 -3.85 8.91
C GLU A 103 -21.73 -3.74 10.19
N ARG A 104 -22.30 -3.13 11.18
CA ARG A 104 -21.63 -2.90 12.45
C ARG A 104 -22.00 -4.01 13.45
N PRO A 105 -21.02 -4.65 14.09
CA PRO A 105 -21.28 -5.45 15.28
C PRO A 105 -21.79 -4.57 16.42
N ASP A 106 -22.65 -5.13 17.27
CA ASP A 106 -23.10 -4.44 18.48
C ASP A 106 -21.92 -3.94 19.32
N ASP A 107 -22.07 -2.80 19.95
CA ASP A 107 -21.07 -2.14 20.82
C ASP A 107 -19.72 -1.83 20.16
N SER A 108 -19.68 -1.55 18.88
CA SER A 108 -18.46 -1.17 18.18
C SER A 108 -18.62 0.09 17.34
N PHE A 109 -17.52 0.80 17.10
CA PHE A 109 -17.46 1.83 16.07
C PHE A 109 -17.24 1.17 14.71
N LEU A 110 -17.92 1.66 13.68
CA LEU A 110 -17.63 1.27 12.30
C LEU A 110 -16.68 2.28 11.67
N VAL A 111 -15.50 1.81 11.28
CA VAL A 111 -14.49 2.58 10.54
C VAL A 111 -14.52 2.14 9.10
N GLN A 112 -15.05 2.99 8.23
CA GLN A 112 -15.07 2.75 6.78
C GLN A 112 -13.89 3.49 6.14
N ILE A 113 -13.10 2.80 5.35
CA ILE A 113 -11.90 3.35 4.70
C ILE A 113 -12.04 3.19 3.19
N ASP A 114 -11.93 4.30 2.46
CA ASP A 114 -11.89 4.36 1.00
C ASP A 114 -10.58 4.99 0.55
N ALA A 115 -9.93 4.43 -0.48
CA ALA A 115 -8.79 5.07 -1.13
C ALA A 115 -9.28 5.78 -2.40
N THR A 116 -9.39 7.09 -2.33
CA THR A 116 -9.83 7.93 -3.45
C THR A 116 -8.69 8.19 -4.44
N ASN A 117 -7.45 8.13 -3.99
CA ASN A 117 -6.25 8.15 -4.82
C ASN A 117 -5.22 7.15 -4.34
N LEU A 118 -4.62 6.40 -5.27
CA LEU A 118 -3.49 5.50 -5.06
C LEU A 118 -2.56 5.63 -6.25
N GLU A 119 -1.43 6.29 -6.05
CA GLU A 119 -0.40 6.48 -7.06
C GLU A 119 0.96 6.08 -6.51
N ILE A 120 1.78 5.50 -7.37
CA ILE A 120 3.18 5.24 -7.09
C ILE A 120 3.99 5.71 -8.28
N ARG A 121 5.14 6.33 -8.01
CA ARG A 121 6.18 6.65 -8.99
C ARG A 121 7.49 6.14 -8.45
N PHE A 122 8.29 5.52 -9.30
CA PHE A 122 9.61 5.03 -8.94
C PHE A 122 10.56 5.13 -10.14
N GLU A 123 11.84 5.16 -9.83
CA GLU A 123 12.92 5.20 -10.80
C GLU A 123 13.80 3.97 -10.62
N PHE A 124 14.05 3.28 -11.72
CA PHE A 124 14.96 2.16 -11.72
C PHE A 124 16.41 2.63 -11.76
N SER A 125 17.26 1.94 -11.01
CA SER A 125 18.69 2.15 -11.05
C SER A 125 19.28 1.77 -12.41
N ALA A 126 20.26 2.54 -12.86
CA ALA A 126 21.09 2.16 -13.99
C ALA A 126 21.96 0.91 -13.72
N TRP A 127 22.13 0.52 -12.46
CA TRP A 127 22.99 -0.58 -12.01
C TRP A 127 22.23 -1.88 -11.77
N GLY A 128 20.91 -1.91 -11.92
CA GLY A 128 20.11 -3.12 -11.79
C GLY A 128 20.18 -4.00 -13.04
N GLY A 129 20.29 -5.32 -12.87
CA GLY A 129 20.11 -6.29 -13.95
C GLY A 129 18.64 -6.41 -14.35
N CYS A 130 18.36 -6.92 -15.55
CA CYS A 130 16.98 -7.10 -16.05
C CYS A 130 16.18 -8.11 -15.25
N ASP A 131 16.83 -9.07 -14.64
CA ASP A 131 16.20 -10.12 -13.83
C ASP A 131 15.79 -9.62 -12.43
N GLN A 132 16.45 -8.57 -11.95
CA GLN A 132 16.21 -7.97 -10.64
C GLN A 132 16.41 -6.45 -10.73
N PRO A 133 15.43 -5.71 -11.28
CA PRO A 133 15.54 -4.27 -11.40
C PRO A 133 15.53 -3.64 -10.01
N ARG A 134 16.55 -2.85 -9.74
CA ARG A 134 16.68 -2.09 -8.50
C ARG A 134 15.89 -0.79 -8.61
N ILE A 135 15.27 -0.38 -7.52
CA ILE A 135 14.56 0.90 -7.40
C ILE A 135 15.38 1.83 -6.53
N ASP A 136 15.90 2.90 -7.12
CA ASP A 136 16.71 3.88 -6.40
C ASP A 136 15.86 4.94 -5.70
N GLN A 137 14.67 5.21 -6.23
CA GLN A 137 13.77 6.21 -5.67
C GLN A 137 12.32 5.77 -5.84
N ALA A 138 11.52 5.96 -4.79
CA ALA A 138 10.07 5.80 -4.86
C ALA A 138 9.35 7.00 -4.25
N ARG A 139 8.18 7.32 -4.80
CA ARG A 139 7.22 8.28 -4.25
C ARG A 139 5.85 7.63 -4.28
N ILE A 140 5.16 7.64 -3.15
CA ILE A 140 3.78 7.18 -3.03
C ILE A 140 2.90 8.38 -2.70
N SER A 141 1.80 8.55 -3.44
CA SER A 141 0.76 9.54 -3.16
C SER A 141 -0.54 8.80 -2.92
N VAL A 142 -1.11 8.96 -1.74
CA VAL A 142 -2.36 8.32 -1.36
C VAL A 142 -3.34 9.32 -0.75
N ALA A 143 -4.62 9.18 -1.08
CA ALA A 143 -5.71 9.89 -0.43
C ALA A 143 -6.67 8.85 0.16
N LEU A 144 -6.72 8.79 1.49
CA LEU A 144 -7.54 7.88 2.27
C LEU A 144 -8.68 8.63 2.95
N ARG A 145 -9.92 8.30 2.62
CA ARG A 145 -11.10 8.82 3.31
C ARG A 145 -11.47 7.86 4.42
N ALA A 146 -11.58 8.38 5.64
CA ALA A 146 -12.10 7.64 6.78
C ALA A 146 -13.46 8.20 7.19
N ARG A 147 -14.43 7.32 7.34
CA ARG A 147 -15.72 7.62 7.97
C ARG A 147 -15.85 6.77 9.22
N ILE A 148 -16.17 7.41 10.34
CA ILE A 148 -16.38 6.74 11.62
C ILE A 148 -17.83 6.96 12.06
N THR A 149 -18.52 5.86 12.33
CA THR A 149 -19.90 5.88 12.81
C THR A 149 -19.97 5.21 14.18
N ASN A 150 -20.66 5.84 15.13
CA ASN A 150 -20.84 5.29 16.48
C ASN A 150 -21.97 4.24 16.51
N PHE A 151 -22.19 3.67 17.71
CA PHE A 151 -23.24 2.66 17.96
C PHE A 151 -24.68 3.19 17.74
N ASN A 152 -24.91 4.49 17.66
CA ASN A 152 -26.20 5.11 17.33
C ASN A 152 -26.34 5.43 15.83
N ASN A 153 -25.46 4.93 14.96
CA ASN A 153 -25.37 5.26 13.53
C ASN A 153 -25.14 6.74 13.23
N GLN A 154 -24.61 7.50 14.20
CA GLN A 154 -24.23 8.88 13.99
C GLN A 154 -22.81 8.94 13.41
N SER A 155 -22.64 9.72 12.35
CA SER A 155 -21.32 10.01 11.80
C SER A 155 -20.55 10.90 12.77
N ILE A 156 -19.39 10.42 13.22
CA ILE A 156 -18.49 11.14 14.10
C ILE A 156 -17.38 11.82 13.32
N LEU A 157 -16.90 11.13 12.28
CA LEU A 157 -15.84 11.60 11.40
C LEU A 157 -16.18 11.26 9.95
N ASP A 158 -15.95 12.22 9.07
CA ASP A 158 -15.86 12.00 7.62
C ASP A 158 -14.76 12.91 7.09
N ARG A 159 -13.56 12.35 6.87
CA ARG A 159 -12.40 13.14 6.51
C ARG A 159 -11.51 12.38 5.51
N THR A 160 -10.94 13.14 4.56
CA THR A 160 -9.90 12.64 3.66
C THR A 160 -8.54 13.11 4.14
N TYR A 161 -7.60 12.17 4.18
CA TYR A 161 -6.20 12.37 4.56
C TYR A 161 -5.34 12.18 3.34
N TYR A 162 -4.38 13.08 3.14
CA TYR A 162 -3.48 13.08 1.99
C TYR A 162 -2.06 12.82 2.47
N TYR A 163 -1.43 11.82 1.90
CA TYR A 163 -0.04 11.49 2.20
C TYR A 163 0.76 11.45 0.91
N GLU A 164 1.93 12.06 0.97
CA GLU A 164 2.93 11.98 -0.06
C GLU A 164 4.25 11.62 0.62
N GLU A 165 4.75 10.42 0.35
CA GLU A 165 5.96 9.89 0.92
C GLU A 165 6.97 9.67 -0.19
N LYS A 166 8.21 10.09 0.04
CA LYS A 166 9.34 9.91 -0.87
C LYS A 166 10.51 9.30 -0.13
N GLU A 167 11.09 8.27 -0.72
CA GLU A 167 12.32 7.64 -0.26
C GLU A 167 13.33 7.52 -1.40
N VAL A 168 14.60 7.60 -1.02
CA VAL A 168 15.74 7.41 -1.92
C VAL A 168 16.65 6.37 -1.28
N ASP A 169 17.10 5.42 -2.06
CA ASP A 169 18.07 4.43 -1.59
C ASP A 169 19.46 5.07 -1.54
N HIS A 170 20.06 5.10 -0.36
CA HIS A 170 21.42 5.59 -0.13
C HIS A 170 22.40 4.47 0.22
N GLU A 171 21.94 3.23 0.26
CA GLU A 171 22.74 2.09 0.71
C GLU A 171 23.55 1.48 -0.45
N ILE A 172 24.82 1.18 -0.20
CA ILE A 172 25.72 0.50 -1.12
C ILE A 172 26.37 -0.67 -0.36
N PRO A 173 26.08 -1.95 -0.69
CA PRO A 173 25.06 -2.44 -1.64
C PRO A 173 23.62 -2.35 -1.11
N PRO A 174 22.64 -2.34 -2.00
CA PRO A 174 21.23 -2.23 -1.62
C PRO A 174 20.75 -3.47 -0.87
N VAL A 175 19.96 -3.26 0.16
CA VAL A 175 19.48 -4.34 1.03
C VAL A 175 18.25 -5.05 0.44
N SER A 176 17.44 -4.36 -0.34
CA SER A 176 16.20 -4.90 -0.92
C SER A 176 15.80 -4.16 -2.21
N HIS A 177 15.27 -4.90 -3.19
CA HIS A 177 14.77 -4.32 -4.45
C HIS A 177 13.50 -3.49 -4.24
N THR A 178 12.73 -3.73 -3.18
CA THR A 178 11.45 -3.09 -2.86
C THR A 178 11.51 -2.17 -1.65
N GLY A 179 12.60 -2.18 -0.89
CA GLY A 179 12.70 -1.53 0.42
C GLY A 179 12.34 -0.05 0.44
N VAL A 180 12.66 0.68 -0.65
CA VAL A 180 12.30 2.11 -0.78
C VAL A 180 10.79 2.30 -0.87
N MET A 181 10.11 1.43 -1.64
CA MET A 181 8.65 1.47 -1.75
C MET A 181 7.97 1.08 -0.44
N GLU A 182 8.47 0.04 0.20
CA GLU A 182 7.97 -0.44 1.50
C GLU A 182 8.12 0.65 2.56
N LYS A 183 9.25 1.35 2.63
CA LYS A 183 9.43 2.49 3.54
C LYS A 183 8.41 3.62 3.30
N CYS A 184 8.13 3.98 2.04
CA CYS A 184 7.07 4.95 1.72
C CYS A 184 5.70 4.46 2.20
N LEU A 185 5.38 3.19 1.93
CA LEU A 185 4.11 2.58 2.30
C LEU A 185 3.91 2.58 3.81
N HIS A 186 4.92 2.12 4.57
CA HIS A 186 4.91 2.11 6.03
C HIS A 186 4.67 3.50 6.64
N LYS A 187 5.34 4.52 6.09
CA LYS A 187 5.14 5.89 6.56
C LYS A 187 3.70 6.36 6.35
N ALA A 188 3.12 6.11 5.17
CA ALA A 188 1.75 6.49 4.89
C ALA A 188 0.75 5.73 5.79
N ALA A 189 0.91 4.41 5.92
CA ALA A 189 0.05 3.58 6.77
C ALA A 189 0.10 4.00 8.24
N VAL A 190 1.31 4.16 8.81
CA VAL A 190 1.50 4.56 10.21
C VAL A 190 0.92 5.94 10.49
N LYS A 191 1.12 6.91 9.59
CA LYS A 191 0.54 8.25 9.74
C LYS A 191 -0.98 8.18 9.77
N PHE A 192 -1.59 7.47 8.82
CA PHE A 192 -3.04 7.32 8.75
C PHE A 192 -3.61 6.65 10.02
N VAL A 193 -3.00 5.56 10.47
CA VAL A 193 -3.44 4.84 11.67
C VAL A 193 -3.33 5.71 12.93
N LYS A 194 -2.26 6.52 13.06
CA LYS A 194 -2.11 7.48 14.15
C LYS A 194 -3.19 8.56 14.13
N GLU A 195 -3.53 9.10 12.96
CA GLU A 195 -4.57 10.11 12.83
C GLU A 195 -5.96 9.55 13.15
N LEU A 196 -6.25 8.31 12.74
CA LEU A 196 -7.48 7.62 13.15
C LEU A 196 -7.54 7.42 14.67
N ARG A 197 -6.42 7.05 15.31
CA ARG A 197 -6.34 6.93 16.75
C ARG A 197 -6.74 8.23 17.45
N GLU A 198 -6.16 9.36 17.04
CA GLU A 198 -6.46 10.65 17.64
C GLU A 198 -7.91 11.08 17.42
N ALA A 199 -8.54 10.64 16.32
CA ALA A 199 -9.95 10.89 16.06
C ALA A 199 -10.88 10.03 16.95
N ILE A 200 -10.49 8.80 17.28
CA ILE A 200 -11.29 7.85 18.05
C ILE A 200 -11.10 8.05 19.57
N LYS A 201 -9.91 8.45 20.00
CA LYS A 201 -9.56 8.61 21.42
C LYS A 201 -10.50 9.51 22.25
N PRO A 202 -11.05 10.63 21.75
CA PRO A 202 -12.02 11.44 22.52
C PRO A 202 -13.38 10.78 22.71
N LEU A 203 -13.62 9.63 22.07
CA LEU A 203 -14.90 8.95 22.04
C LEU A 203 -14.96 7.75 23.02
N SER A 204 -13.84 7.48 23.68
CA SER A 204 -13.68 6.40 24.67
C SER A 204 -13.99 6.84 26.10
#